data_3ff98b22eb994568e076671091b0077d
#
_entry.id   3ff98b22eb994568e076671091b0077d
#
_cell.length_a   1.000
_cell.length_b   1.000
_cell.length_c   1.000
_cell.angle_alpha   90.00
_cell.angle_beta   90.00
_cell.angle_gamma   90.00
#
_symmetry.space_group_name_H-M   'P 1'
#
loop_
_entity.id
_entity.type
_entity.pdbx_description
1 polymer ?
#
loop_
_entity_poly.entity_id
_entity_poly.type
_entity_poly.pdbx_seq_one_letter_code
_entity_poly.pdbx_strand_id
1 'polypeptide(L)'
;MPIRSLLSICVLSAAFLCGLPAQAADVSPVGAWRVVSYAAKDVRTGELTHPFGEQVNGMAIYSASGHMSILVTGRDRIASTGTGAQRFEERSRLFDSMYAYTGRYSVNGDKVTIHVDSAWQPDWVGTDRVRTLTLDHDVLTITTPPMQSPVDGKTYISITSFRRAD
;
A
#
# COMPACT_ATOMS: atom_id res chain seq x y z
N MET A 1 45.38 -63.17 -36.85
CA MET A 1 44.46 -62.95 -35.71
C MET A 1 44.45 -61.47 -35.40
N PRO A 2 43.37 -60.71 -35.67
CA PRO A 2 43.31 -59.32 -35.35
C PRO A 2 42.50 -59.14 -34.04
N ILE A 3 43.06 -58.32 -33.17
CA ILE A 3 42.50 -57.90 -31.86
C ILE A 3 41.50 -56.76 -32.13
N ARG A 4 40.23 -56.98 -31.77
CA ARG A 4 39.20 -55.97 -31.84
C ARG A 4 39.23 -55.13 -30.57
N SER A 5 39.55 -53.87 -30.74
CA SER A 5 39.48 -52.81 -29.69
C SER A 5 38.02 -52.36 -29.56
N LEU A 6 37.42 -52.55 -28.38
CA LEU A 6 36.09 -52.01 -28.02
C LEU A 6 36.26 -50.58 -27.45
N LEU A 7 35.84 -49.58 -28.21
CA LEU A 7 35.69 -48.21 -27.72
C LEU A 7 34.40 -48.11 -26.90
N SER A 8 34.55 -47.86 -25.59
CA SER A 8 33.45 -47.62 -24.70
C SER A 8 33.15 -46.11 -24.75
N ILE A 9 31.99 -45.75 -25.33
CA ILE A 9 31.52 -44.34 -25.36
C ILE A 9 30.76 -44.09 -24.07
N CYS A 10 31.34 -43.31 -23.15
CA CYS A 10 30.65 -42.77 -21.99
C CYS A 10 29.83 -41.56 -22.42
N VAL A 11 28.50 -41.74 -22.47
CA VAL A 11 27.53 -40.63 -22.67
C VAL A 11 27.33 -39.93 -21.32
N LEU A 12 27.91 -38.76 -21.17
CA LEU A 12 27.74 -37.88 -20.01
C LEU A 12 26.40 -37.14 -20.15
N SER A 13 25.35 -37.64 -19.48
CA SER A 13 24.04 -36.92 -19.42
C SER A 13 24.13 -35.73 -18.46
N ALA A 14 24.28 -34.53 -18.99
CA ALA A 14 24.16 -33.31 -18.22
C ALA A 14 22.67 -33.05 -17.90
N ALA A 15 22.28 -33.32 -16.65
CA ALA A 15 20.96 -32.93 -16.15
C ALA A 15 20.92 -31.40 -15.96
N PHE A 16 20.25 -30.71 -16.86
CA PHE A 16 19.90 -29.29 -16.69
C PHE A 16 18.83 -29.19 -15.59
N LEU A 17 19.25 -28.87 -14.36
CA LEU A 17 18.32 -28.44 -13.32
C LEU A 17 17.82 -27.02 -13.70
N CYS A 18 16.66 -26.98 -14.37
CA CYS A 18 15.89 -25.74 -14.53
C CYS A 18 15.40 -25.32 -13.14
N GLY A 19 16.14 -24.42 -12.47
CA GLY A 19 15.68 -23.78 -11.24
C GLY A 19 14.43 -22.98 -11.54
N LEU A 20 13.27 -23.43 -11.02
CA LEU A 20 12.04 -22.63 -11.05
C LEU A 20 12.32 -21.36 -10.25
N PRO A 21 11.95 -20.15 -10.75
CA PRO A 21 12.08 -18.93 -9.97
C PRO A 21 11.25 -19.11 -8.70
N ALA A 22 11.87 -18.95 -7.55
CA ALA A 22 11.17 -18.90 -6.26
C ALA A 22 10.23 -17.70 -6.31
N GLN A 23 8.93 -17.95 -6.41
CA GLN A 23 7.91 -16.90 -6.33
C GLN A 23 7.90 -16.39 -4.89
N ALA A 24 8.16 -15.11 -4.69
CA ALA A 24 8.06 -14.50 -3.38
C ALA A 24 6.64 -14.73 -2.84
N ALA A 25 6.54 -15.20 -1.58
CA ALA A 25 5.24 -15.40 -0.95
C ALA A 25 4.47 -14.06 -0.89
N ASP A 26 3.17 -14.12 -1.12
CA ASP A 26 2.28 -12.95 -1.01
C ASP A 26 2.33 -12.38 0.41
N VAL A 27 2.43 -11.06 0.53
CA VAL A 27 2.28 -10.36 1.80
C VAL A 27 0.81 -10.39 2.19
N SER A 28 0.47 -11.07 3.30
CA SER A 28 -0.92 -11.15 3.77
C SER A 28 -1.27 -9.96 4.66
N PRO A 29 -2.11 -9.01 4.19
CA PRO A 29 -2.57 -7.90 5.02
C PRO A 29 -3.76 -8.27 5.92
N VAL A 30 -4.27 -9.52 5.87
CA VAL A 30 -5.48 -9.92 6.60
C VAL A 30 -5.37 -9.58 8.08
N GLY A 31 -6.37 -8.87 8.59
CA GLY A 31 -6.46 -8.45 9.98
C GLY A 31 -6.93 -7.01 10.17
N ALA A 32 -6.91 -6.56 11.41
CA ALA A 32 -7.20 -5.19 11.81
C ALA A 32 -5.88 -4.48 12.18
N TRP A 33 -5.72 -3.26 11.68
CA TRP A 33 -4.48 -2.50 11.73
C TRP A 33 -4.75 -1.08 12.20
N ARG A 34 -4.21 -0.68 13.33
CA ARG A 34 -4.29 0.69 13.85
C ARG A 34 -3.22 1.56 13.21
N VAL A 35 -3.59 2.73 12.68
CA VAL A 35 -2.62 3.65 12.10
C VAL A 35 -1.65 4.17 13.17
N VAL A 36 -0.37 4.24 12.80
CA VAL A 36 0.73 4.78 13.63
C VAL A 36 1.23 6.09 13.06
N SER A 37 1.40 6.17 11.72
CA SER A 37 1.90 7.37 11.07
C SER A 37 1.36 7.50 9.65
N TYR A 38 1.27 8.74 9.18
CA TYR A 38 1.03 9.08 7.78
C TYR A 38 1.98 10.19 7.35
N ALA A 39 2.76 9.93 6.32
CA ALA A 39 3.72 10.88 5.78
C ALA A 39 3.63 10.95 4.25
N ALA A 40 3.96 12.10 3.69
CA ALA A 40 4.20 12.30 2.27
C ALA A 40 5.70 12.59 2.06
N LYS A 41 6.34 11.84 1.17
CA LYS A 41 7.75 12.00 0.81
C LYS A 41 7.85 12.64 -0.57
N ASP A 42 8.47 13.81 -0.66
CA ASP A 42 8.83 14.43 -1.93
C ASP A 42 9.84 13.53 -2.65
N VAL A 43 9.51 13.11 -3.87
CA VAL A 43 10.35 12.16 -4.64
C VAL A 43 11.70 12.78 -5.02
N ARG A 44 11.74 14.10 -5.27
CA ARG A 44 12.95 14.80 -5.72
C ARG A 44 13.91 15.13 -4.57
N THR A 45 13.37 15.56 -3.42
CA THR A 45 14.20 16.02 -2.29
C THR A 45 14.37 14.97 -1.20
N GLY A 46 13.45 14.00 -1.13
CA GLY A 46 13.38 13.03 -0.03
C GLY A 46 12.77 13.59 1.25
N GLU A 47 12.36 14.86 1.26
CA GLU A 47 11.74 15.53 2.40
C GLU A 47 10.43 14.83 2.80
N LEU A 48 10.25 14.62 4.10
CA LEU A 48 9.03 14.07 4.67
C LEU A 48 8.19 15.21 5.25
N THR A 49 6.90 15.17 4.92
CA THR A 49 5.89 16.06 5.50
C THR A 49 4.75 15.22 6.09
N HIS A 50 3.98 15.83 7.01
CA HIS A 50 2.85 15.19 7.69
C HIS A 50 1.54 15.93 7.36
N PRO A 51 0.90 15.64 6.21
CA PRO A 51 -0.26 16.41 5.75
C PRO A 51 -1.45 16.40 6.71
N PHE A 52 -1.55 15.35 7.56
CA PHE A 52 -2.62 15.23 8.58
C PHE A 52 -2.14 15.57 10.00
N GLY A 53 -0.96 16.20 10.12
CA GLY A 53 -0.28 16.45 11.39
C GLY A 53 0.59 15.29 11.85
N GLU A 54 1.38 15.52 12.88
CA GLU A 54 2.32 14.53 13.45
C GLU A 54 1.61 13.30 14.02
N GLN A 55 0.38 13.46 14.48
CA GLN A 55 -0.40 12.38 15.07
C GLN A 55 -1.66 12.11 14.25
N VAL A 56 -1.89 10.84 14.01
CA VAL A 56 -3.03 10.35 13.23
C VAL A 56 -3.86 9.35 14.03
N ASN A 57 -5.14 9.21 13.66
CA ASN A 57 -6.07 8.21 14.15
C ASN A 57 -6.65 7.42 12.99
N GLY A 58 -7.03 6.19 13.22
CA GLY A 58 -7.72 5.40 12.22
C GLY A 58 -7.34 3.93 12.23
N MET A 59 -7.92 3.23 11.28
CA MET A 59 -7.72 1.79 11.11
C MET A 59 -7.76 1.42 9.62
N ALA A 60 -7.06 0.33 9.30
CA ALA A 60 -7.30 -0.45 8.10
C ALA A 60 -7.75 -1.86 8.51
N ILE A 61 -8.76 -2.40 7.83
CA ILE A 61 -9.25 -3.75 8.03
C ILE A 61 -9.21 -4.47 6.69
N TYR A 62 -8.56 -5.62 6.64
CA TYR A 62 -8.52 -6.51 5.48
C TYR A 62 -9.14 -7.84 5.88
N SER A 63 -10.28 -8.18 5.28
CA SER A 63 -10.95 -9.46 5.53
C SER A 63 -10.35 -10.57 4.69
N ALA A 64 -10.41 -11.80 5.18
CA ALA A 64 -10.00 -12.97 4.41
C ALA A 64 -10.90 -13.22 3.17
N SER A 65 -12.09 -12.60 3.13
CA SER A 65 -13.00 -12.66 1.98
C SER A 65 -12.67 -11.68 0.85
N GLY A 66 -11.53 -10.96 0.93
CA GLY A 66 -11.07 -10.07 -0.12
C GLY A 66 -11.70 -8.66 -0.08
N HIS A 67 -12.29 -8.25 1.05
CA HIS A 67 -12.81 -6.89 1.23
C HIS A 67 -11.94 -6.11 2.21
N MET A 68 -11.82 -4.81 1.98
CA MET A 68 -11.06 -3.94 2.86
C MET A 68 -11.80 -2.64 3.16
N SER A 69 -11.48 -2.05 4.29
CA SER A 69 -11.88 -0.69 4.66
C SER A 69 -10.73 0.02 5.33
N ILE A 70 -10.55 1.30 5.03
CA ILE A 70 -9.54 2.13 5.66
C ILE A 70 -10.11 3.50 5.96
N LEU A 71 -9.77 4.01 7.15
CA LEU A 71 -10.01 5.39 7.56
C LEU A 71 -8.76 5.88 8.27
N VAL A 72 -8.22 7.01 7.82
CA VAL A 72 -7.12 7.72 8.48
C VAL A 72 -7.48 9.19 8.59
N THR A 73 -7.32 9.76 9.78
CA THR A 73 -7.59 11.18 10.07
C THR A 73 -6.44 11.78 10.87
N GLY A 74 -6.21 13.07 10.75
CA GLY A 74 -5.40 13.79 11.72
C GLY A 74 -6.03 13.68 13.13
N ARG A 75 -5.22 13.69 14.18
CA ARG A 75 -5.71 13.60 15.57
C ARG A 75 -6.31 14.92 16.04
N ASP A 76 -5.68 16.04 15.69
CA ASP A 76 -6.02 17.36 16.23
C ASP A 76 -7.08 18.08 15.40
N ARG A 77 -8.10 17.32 14.95
CA ARG A 77 -9.23 17.84 14.18
C ARG A 77 -10.21 18.55 15.12
N ILE A 78 -10.48 19.83 14.83
CA ILE A 78 -11.43 20.64 15.57
C ILE A 78 -12.76 20.64 14.83
N ALA A 79 -13.87 20.41 15.55
CA ALA A 79 -15.21 20.46 14.99
C ALA A 79 -15.50 21.84 14.39
N SER A 80 -16.18 21.86 13.24
CA SER A 80 -16.62 23.10 12.60
C SER A 80 -17.72 23.75 13.43
N THR A 81 -17.48 24.95 13.95
CA THR A 81 -18.41 25.72 14.77
C THR A 81 -18.80 27.07 14.13
N GLY A 82 -18.08 27.49 13.10
CA GLY A 82 -18.35 28.73 12.36
C GLY A 82 -19.66 28.70 11.58
N THR A 83 -20.02 29.86 11.02
CA THR A 83 -21.19 30.03 10.14
C THR A 83 -20.75 30.65 8.80
N GLY A 84 -21.60 30.54 7.80
CA GLY A 84 -21.30 31.13 6.47
C GLY A 84 -19.97 30.64 5.90
N ALA A 85 -19.17 31.56 5.35
CA ALA A 85 -17.88 31.25 4.70
C ALA A 85 -16.88 30.58 5.64
N GLN A 86 -16.80 31.00 6.90
CA GLN A 86 -15.91 30.40 7.90
C GLN A 86 -16.20 28.90 8.06
N ARG A 87 -17.49 28.52 8.11
CA ARG A 87 -17.87 27.10 8.23
C ARG A 87 -17.43 26.30 7.02
N PHE A 88 -17.47 26.85 5.82
CA PHE A 88 -16.98 26.17 4.62
C PHE A 88 -15.48 25.92 4.68
N GLU A 89 -14.69 26.89 5.09
CA GLU A 89 -13.23 26.73 5.24
C GLU A 89 -12.86 25.70 6.31
N GLU A 90 -13.55 25.72 7.45
CA GLU A 90 -13.36 24.73 8.51
C GLU A 90 -13.67 23.30 8.03
N ARG A 91 -14.77 23.12 7.29
CA ARG A 91 -15.14 21.81 6.72
C ARG A 91 -14.19 21.35 5.63
N SER A 92 -13.68 22.27 4.78
CA SER A 92 -12.65 21.95 3.80
C SER A 92 -11.40 21.39 4.50
N ARG A 93 -10.89 22.07 5.53
CA ARG A 93 -9.75 21.57 6.30
C ARG A 93 -10.01 20.20 6.94
N LEU A 94 -11.22 19.95 7.43
CA LEU A 94 -11.60 18.65 7.94
C LEU A 94 -11.59 17.56 6.83
N PHE A 95 -12.08 17.88 5.65
CA PHE A 95 -12.06 16.99 4.50
C PHE A 95 -10.63 16.69 4.05
N ASP A 96 -9.75 17.71 4.00
CA ASP A 96 -8.38 17.60 3.55
C ASP A 96 -7.45 16.91 4.57
N SER A 97 -7.89 16.78 5.84
CA SER A 97 -7.15 16.12 6.92
C SER A 97 -7.53 14.67 7.15
N MET A 98 -8.05 13.99 6.12
CA MET A 98 -8.43 12.59 6.19
C MET A 98 -8.41 11.91 4.82
N TYR A 99 -8.42 10.59 4.83
CA TYR A 99 -8.89 9.79 3.71
C TYR A 99 -9.65 8.56 4.22
N ALA A 100 -10.62 8.12 3.43
CA ALA A 100 -11.40 6.92 3.72
C ALA A 100 -11.87 6.28 2.41
N TYR A 101 -11.77 4.97 2.33
CA TYR A 101 -12.35 4.20 1.24
C TYR A 101 -12.53 2.73 1.62
N THR A 102 -13.41 2.08 0.89
CA THR A 102 -13.66 0.64 1.00
C THR A 102 -13.67 0.02 -0.39
N GLY A 103 -13.45 -1.29 -0.45
CA GLY A 103 -13.48 -1.99 -1.72
C GLY A 103 -13.06 -3.44 -1.62
N ARG A 104 -12.93 -4.06 -2.79
CA ARG A 104 -12.38 -5.41 -2.92
C ARG A 104 -10.89 -5.32 -3.18
N TYR A 105 -10.13 -6.25 -2.63
CA TYR A 105 -8.69 -6.28 -2.84
C TYR A 105 -8.18 -7.64 -3.30
N SER A 106 -7.05 -7.62 -4.00
CA SER A 106 -6.24 -8.78 -4.32
C SER A 106 -4.77 -8.48 -4.07
N VAL A 107 -3.98 -9.49 -3.73
CA VAL A 107 -2.54 -9.36 -3.49
C VAL A 107 -1.78 -10.21 -4.51
N ASN A 108 -0.66 -9.68 -4.99
CA ASN A 108 0.30 -10.36 -5.84
C ASN A 108 1.71 -9.94 -5.38
N GLY A 109 2.41 -10.83 -4.69
CA GLY A 109 3.67 -10.56 -4.03
C GLY A 109 3.53 -9.47 -2.97
N ASP A 110 4.18 -8.34 -3.17
CA ASP A 110 4.12 -7.15 -2.31
C ASP A 110 3.10 -6.10 -2.78
N LYS A 111 2.37 -6.35 -3.86
CA LYS A 111 1.39 -5.42 -4.42
C LYS A 111 -0.03 -5.80 -4.03
N VAL A 112 -0.75 -4.84 -3.47
CA VAL A 112 -2.20 -4.93 -3.31
C VAL A 112 -2.86 -4.03 -4.34
N THR A 113 -3.82 -4.60 -5.06
CA THR A 113 -4.74 -3.85 -5.94
C THR A 113 -6.09 -3.77 -5.25
N ILE A 114 -6.62 -2.56 -5.10
CA ILE A 114 -7.90 -2.29 -4.46
C ILE A 114 -8.83 -1.69 -5.49
N HIS A 115 -9.90 -2.40 -5.83
CA HIS A 115 -11.03 -1.84 -6.57
C HIS A 115 -11.92 -1.08 -5.60
N VAL A 116 -11.99 0.24 -5.75
CA VAL A 116 -12.69 1.13 -4.79
C VAL A 116 -14.19 1.11 -5.04
N ASP A 117 -14.96 0.59 -4.09
CA ASP A 117 -16.43 0.57 -4.17
C ASP A 117 -17.05 1.85 -3.59
N SER A 118 -16.41 2.44 -2.56
CA SER A 118 -16.83 3.70 -1.95
C SER A 118 -15.63 4.46 -1.40
N ALA A 119 -15.63 5.78 -1.49
CA ALA A 119 -14.54 6.63 -1.01
C ALA A 119 -15.04 7.99 -0.54
N TRP A 120 -14.25 8.61 0.34
CA TRP A 120 -14.44 10.01 0.75
C TRP A 120 -14.26 10.98 -0.44
N GLN A 121 -13.39 10.68 -1.40
CA GLN A 121 -13.27 11.38 -2.68
C GLN A 121 -14.03 10.62 -3.77
N PRO A 122 -15.08 11.23 -4.35
CA PRO A 122 -15.92 10.55 -5.34
C PRO A 122 -15.19 10.08 -6.60
N ASP A 123 -14.14 10.78 -7.01
CA ASP A 123 -13.31 10.43 -8.18
C ASP A 123 -12.49 9.14 -8.00
N TRP A 124 -12.43 8.60 -6.80
CA TRP A 124 -11.79 7.31 -6.54
C TRP A 124 -12.71 6.12 -6.77
N VAL A 125 -14.02 6.33 -6.70
CA VAL A 125 -15.01 5.25 -6.87
C VAL A 125 -14.93 4.64 -8.27
N GLY A 126 -14.93 3.30 -8.34
CA GLY A 126 -14.81 2.55 -9.59
C GLY A 126 -13.39 2.50 -10.16
N THR A 127 -12.37 3.01 -9.44
CA THR A 127 -10.97 2.95 -9.88
C THR A 127 -10.18 1.87 -9.12
N ASP A 128 -9.10 1.40 -9.74
CA ASP A 128 -8.14 0.50 -9.11
C ASP A 128 -6.99 1.29 -8.50
N ARG A 129 -6.73 1.03 -7.22
CA ARG A 129 -5.62 1.63 -6.46
C ARG A 129 -4.57 0.59 -6.15
N VAL A 130 -3.42 0.68 -6.80
CA VAL A 130 -2.27 -0.18 -6.52
C VAL A 130 -1.43 0.42 -5.39
N ARG A 131 -1.03 -0.42 -4.42
CA ARG A 131 -0.16 -0.06 -3.29
C ARG A 131 0.91 -1.11 -3.12
N THR A 132 2.04 -0.70 -2.55
CA THR A 132 3.06 -1.64 -2.09
C THR A 132 2.85 -1.89 -0.60
N LEU A 133 2.83 -3.16 -0.21
CA LEU A 133 2.76 -3.61 1.16
C LEU A 133 4.13 -4.07 1.64
N THR A 134 4.51 -3.67 2.83
CA THR A 134 5.62 -4.26 3.57
C THR A 134 5.11 -4.66 4.94
N LEU A 135 5.30 -5.92 5.30
CA LEU A 135 4.94 -6.45 6.61
C LEU A 135 6.22 -6.85 7.34
N ASP A 136 6.47 -6.18 8.45
CA ASP A 136 7.58 -6.49 9.34
C ASP A 136 7.00 -6.75 10.75
N HIS A 137 6.97 -8.01 11.14
CA HIS A 137 6.35 -8.50 12.37
C HIS A 137 4.88 -8.03 12.47
N ASP A 138 4.59 -7.10 13.37
CA ASP A 138 3.27 -6.52 13.62
C ASP A 138 3.06 -5.14 12.98
N VAL A 139 3.98 -4.70 12.11
CA VAL A 139 3.92 -3.41 11.41
C VAL A 139 3.65 -3.63 9.92
N LEU A 140 2.50 -3.15 9.46
CA LEU A 140 2.14 -3.08 8.05
C LEU A 140 2.41 -1.67 7.52
N THR A 141 3.27 -1.53 6.51
CA THR A 141 3.50 -0.27 5.81
C THR A 141 2.87 -0.33 4.43
N ILE A 142 2.08 0.68 4.11
CA ILE A 142 1.41 0.85 2.82
C ILE A 142 2.00 2.07 2.13
N THR A 143 2.53 1.87 0.91
CA THR A 143 3.17 2.92 0.12
C THR A 143 2.45 3.09 -1.21
N THR A 144 2.18 4.35 -1.60
CA THR A 144 1.60 4.66 -2.92
C THR A 144 2.67 4.66 -4.00
N PRO A 145 2.32 4.44 -5.26
CA PRO A 145 3.14 4.92 -6.38
C PRO A 145 3.37 6.44 -6.28
N PRO A 146 4.41 6.97 -6.97
CA PRO A 146 4.58 8.42 -7.10
C PRO A 146 3.33 9.07 -7.72
N MET A 147 2.83 10.13 -7.10
CA MET A 147 1.65 10.87 -7.53
C MET A 147 1.95 12.37 -7.57
N GLN A 148 1.53 13.06 -8.63
CA GLN A 148 1.65 14.51 -8.71
C GLN A 148 0.55 15.17 -7.88
N SER A 149 0.95 16.10 -7.03
CA SER A 149 0.03 16.92 -6.23
C SER A 149 -0.57 18.02 -7.10
N PRO A 150 -1.89 18.17 -7.12
CA PRO A 150 -2.54 19.26 -7.85
C PRO A 150 -2.35 20.63 -7.17
N VAL A 151 -1.87 20.66 -5.93
CA VAL A 151 -1.72 21.88 -5.14
C VAL A 151 -0.42 22.62 -5.48
N ASP A 152 0.69 21.88 -5.59
CA ASP A 152 2.03 22.47 -5.77
C ASP A 152 2.82 21.88 -6.95
N GLY A 153 2.23 20.93 -7.69
CA GLY A 153 2.84 20.27 -8.84
C GLY A 153 3.99 19.31 -8.51
N LYS A 154 4.34 19.15 -7.24
CA LYS A 154 5.39 18.21 -6.82
C LYS A 154 4.91 16.78 -6.89
N THR A 155 5.87 15.86 -6.96
CA THR A 155 5.57 14.42 -6.95
C THR A 155 5.88 13.83 -5.58
N TYR A 156 4.87 13.18 -4.99
CA TYR A 156 4.95 12.59 -3.66
C TYR A 156 4.67 11.09 -3.69
N ILE A 157 5.25 10.40 -2.72
CA ILE A 157 4.88 9.04 -2.30
C ILE A 157 4.28 9.15 -0.91
N SER A 158 3.04 8.67 -0.74
CA SER A 158 2.45 8.55 0.60
C SER A 158 2.89 7.26 1.26
N ILE A 159 3.24 7.35 2.54
CA ILE A 159 3.68 6.23 3.37
C ILE A 159 2.78 6.21 4.61
N THR A 160 2.02 5.14 4.78
CA THR A 160 1.19 4.95 5.97
C THR A 160 1.65 3.70 6.70
N SER A 161 2.00 3.84 7.97
CA SER A 161 2.38 2.71 8.82
C SER A 161 1.28 2.40 9.81
N PHE A 162 1.05 1.11 9.99
CA PHE A 162 0.04 0.57 10.87
C PHE A 162 0.67 -0.48 11.78
N ARG A 163 0.12 -0.64 12.97
CA ARG A 163 0.42 -1.75 13.86
C ARG A 163 -0.81 -2.65 13.97
N ARG A 164 -0.59 -3.95 14.08
CA ARG A 164 -1.67 -4.91 14.30
C ARG A 164 -2.48 -4.49 15.52
N ALA A 165 -3.80 -4.54 15.40
CA ALA A 165 -4.67 -4.03 16.45
C ALA A 165 -4.89 -5.03 17.59
N ASP A 166 -4.46 -6.30 17.42
CA ASP A 166 -4.41 -7.36 18.48
C ASP A 166 -4.08 -8.73 17.88
#